data_f82bf57f03083fe25fb1bd0dc80293d2
#
_entry.id   f82bf57f03083fe25fb1bd0dc80293d2
#
_cell.length_a   1.000
_cell.length_b   1.000
_cell.length_c   1.000
_cell.angle_alpha   90.00
_cell.angle_beta   90.00
_cell.angle_gamma   90.00
#
_symmetry.space_group_name_H-M   'P 1'
#
loop_
_entity.id
_entity.type
_entity.pdbx_description
1 polymer ?
#
loop_
_entity_poly.entity_id
_entity_poly.type
_entity_poly.pdbx_seq_one_letter_code
_entity_poly.pdbx_strand_id
1 'polypeptide(L)'
;MATRDQASAPLASEAQSSSGTRRLSTAIGLLDNRHRVTLLILTLERIAVGCCDLLMAAAMYLLFMLLQGRLPAHSFSWLPKTTLSAALLTAALVSLRALADVLSARSLFRSIQNLYISFLLRLTQGYNQMQWVRFVERNRSELLSRSLYTAREAAEFYQCCVEVAAAVAIVTIMTAALIYQSMFAACLLGGALTLFYGVHRLLIRRHLQKAASSREHSLRALQRNLADMFSAGKEIRAYAADQSFFQGRLTLHAKQLAASSWRLLLIPQIGRVIADQGAVLLFLFILIAVELRQGDASRLLSLLVFYFVISRRLLPLISQISFNSGQMDSSFENVKVLDFELKECAQWHVPTPPAQLPGLGLVLELINVSFSFPEGGPLLRNVDLCLREGEIAVLHGASGIGKSSLLNLIAGITQPSSGTVRVDHTAVAYVPQEVPLLDDSVRNNLLFGRREKNDSELMSALATAMLDDFVADQSLGLDARVGDNGAAVSGGQRQRLGLARAILRGGKLLLLDEATSALDEENERKILENLSATGLAILLITHRTYTQAFAHRIFRIQEGCLIEEPPHPSTENPFVTSAVGSSAK
;
A
#
# COMPACT_ATOMS: atom_id res chain seq x y z
N MET A 1 -23.45 -17.56 -12.32
CA MET A 1 -23.32 -16.34 -11.48
C MET A 1 -23.57 -16.63 -9.99
N ALA A 2 -23.25 -17.83 -9.49
CA ALA A 2 -23.58 -18.25 -8.12
C ALA A 2 -22.50 -19.09 -7.40
N THR A 3 -21.22 -18.96 -7.74
CA THR A 3 -20.13 -19.78 -7.15
C THR A 3 -18.88 -18.96 -6.72
N ARG A 4 -18.96 -17.63 -6.60
CA ARG A 4 -17.79 -16.77 -6.24
C ARG A 4 -17.71 -16.36 -4.77
N ASP A 5 -18.72 -16.66 -3.93
CA ASP A 5 -18.72 -16.27 -2.51
C ASP A 5 -18.13 -17.31 -1.55
N GLN A 6 -17.70 -18.47 -2.02
CA GLN A 6 -17.17 -19.54 -1.14
C GLN A 6 -15.65 -19.53 -0.96
N ALA A 7 -14.90 -18.76 -1.72
CA ALA A 7 -13.43 -18.71 -1.59
C ALA A 7 -12.91 -17.79 -0.46
N SER A 8 -13.78 -16.98 0.15
CA SER A 8 -13.41 -16.10 1.28
C SER A 8 -13.77 -16.68 2.67
N ALA A 9 -14.37 -17.84 2.74
CA ALA A 9 -14.88 -18.43 3.99
C ALA A 9 -13.87 -19.26 4.83
N PRO A 10 -12.75 -19.83 4.33
CA PRO A 10 -11.91 -20.68 5.17
C PRO A 10 -10.97 -19.92 6.11
N LEU A 11 -10.72 -18.61 5.92
CA LEU A 11 -9.78 -17.87 6.78
C LEU A 11 -10.35 -17.44 8.13
N ALA A 12 -11.67 -17.47 8.32
CA ALA A 12 -12.31 -17.00 9.55
C ALA A 12 -12.36 -18.05 10.68
N SER A 13 -12.33 -19.35 10.37
CA SER A 13 -12.46 -20.42 11.38
C SER A 13 -11.13 -20.93 11.96
N GLU A 14 -10.03 -20.83 11.23
CA GLU A 14 -8.70 -21.20 11.73
C GLU A 14 -8.01 -20.12 12.58
N ALA A 15 -8.54 -18.90 12.60
CA ALA A 15 -7.94 -17.74 13.24
C ALA A 15 -8.06 -17.71 14.78
N GLN A 16 -8.84 -18.60 15.40
CA GLN A 16 -9.11 -18.50 16.85
C GLN A 16 -8.14 -19.24 17.78
N SER A 17 -7.20 -20.01 17.29
CA SER A 17 -6.31 -20.82 18.13
C SER A 17 -4.79 -20.65 17.90
N SER A 18 -4.34 -19.63 17.18
CA SER A 18 -2.90 -19.41 17.05
C SER A 18 -2.29 -18.87 18.35
N SER A 19 -1.45 -19.67 19.01
CA SER A 19 -0.70 -19.28 20.20
C SER A 19 -0.01 -17.93 20.01
N GLY A 20 0.10 -17.11 21.08
CA GLY A 20 0.75 -15.78 21.04
C GLY A 20 2.15 -15.80 20.41
N THR A 21 2.85 -16.93 20.48
CA THR A 21 4.16 -17.17 19.85
C THR A 21 4.11 -17.11 18.32
N ARG A 22 3.06 -17.63 17.67
CA ARG A 22 2.87 -17.54 16.21
C ARG A 22 2.58 -16.10 15.77
N ARG A 23 1.80 -15.35 16.56
CA ARG A 23 1.54 -13.92 16.28
C ARG A 23 2.84 -13.10 16.28
N LEU A 24 3.68 -13.33 17.29
CA LEU A 24 4.95 -12.63 17.42
C LEU A 24 5.93 -13.01 16.29
N SER A 25 6.01 -14.27 15.92
CA SER A 25 6.90 -14.73 14.86
C SER A 25 6.53 -14.12 13.49
N THR A 26 5.24 -14.04 13.17
CA THR A 26 4.76 -13.40 11.93
C THR A 26 5.10 -11.91 11.93
N ALA A 27 4.81 -11.20 13.02
CA ALA A 27 5.11 -9.77 13.11
C ALA A 27 6.61 -9.48 13.05
N ILE A 28 7.45 -10.26 13.75
CA ILE A 28 8.91 -10.09 13.69
C ILE A 28 9.46 -10.43 12.31
N GLY A 29 8.88 -11.43 11.62
CA GLY A 29 9.30 -11.85 10.28
C GLY A 29 9.16 -10.77 9.21
N LEU A 30 8.19 -9.86 9.36
CA LEU A 30 7.97 -8.75 8.42
C LEU A 30 8.99 -7.61 8.55
N LEU A 31 9.67 -7.52 9.69
CA LEU A 31 10.61 -6.44 10.00
C LEU A 31 12.02 -6.79 9.55
N ASP A 32 12.66 -5.87 8.86
CA ASP A 32 14.09 -5.89 8.61
C ASP A 32 14.87 -5.65 9.91
N ASN A 33 16.10 -6.14 9.99
CA ASN A 33 16.94 -5.98 11.18
C ASN A 33 17.10 -4.52 11.63
N ARG A 34 17.17 -3.58 10.69
CA ARG A 34 17.21 -2.15 10.97
C ARG A 34 15.98 -1.66 11.72
N HIS A 35 14.79 -2.06 11.26
CA HIS A 35 13.52 -1.67 11.91
C HIS A 35 13.36 -2.32 13.29
N ARG A 36 13.80 -3.58 13.47
CA ARG A 36 13.79 -4.26 14.79
C ARG A 36 14.62 -3.50 15.83
N VAL A 37 15.85 -3.12 15.46
CA VAL A 37 16.74 -2.35 16.33
C VAL A 37 16.14 -0.97 16.64
N THR A 38 15.58 -0.28 15.63
CA THR A 38 14.93 1.02 15.82
C THR A 38 13.77 0.94 16.81
N LEU A 39 12.87 -0.05 16.68
CA LEU A 39 11.74 -0.24 17.61
C LEU A 39 12.21 -0.56 19.03
N LEU A 40 13.27 -1.33 19.18
CA LEU A 40 13.88 -1.61 20.49
C LEU A 40 14.43 -0.32 21.15
N ILE A 41 15.18 0.49 20.40
CA ILE A 41 15.71 1.78 20.87
C ILE A 41 14.57 2.70 21.29
N LEU A 42 13.50 2.81 20.50
CA LEU A 42 12.33 3.61 20.82
C LEU A 42 11.63 3.14 22.08
N THR A 43 11.55 1.83 22.30
CA THR A 43 10.99 1.26 23.52
C THR A 43 11.83 1.66 24.75
N LEU A 44 13.17 1.54 24.65
CA LEU A 44 14.10 1.94 25.71
C LEU A 44 14.05 3.45 25.99
N GLU A 45 13.98 4.27 24.93
CA GLU A 45 13.81 5.73 25.05
C GLU A 45 12.53 6.09 25.80
N ARG A 46 11.40 5.46 25.47
CA ARG A 46 10.12 5.64 26.17
C ARG A 46 10.19 5.21 27.64
N ILE A 47 10.86 4.11 27.94
CA ILE A 47 11.06 3.65 29.32
C ILE A 47 11.90 4.68 30.09
N ALA A 48 12.98 5.19 29.49
CA ALA A 48 13.85 6.18 30.12
C ALA A 48 13.08 7.47 30.45
N VAL A 49 12.26 7.97 29.51
CA VAL A 49 11.37 9.13 29.76
C VAL A 49 10.39 8.84 30.88
N GLY A 50 9.81 7.63 30.94
CA GLY A 50 8.93 7.21 32.01
C GLY A 50 9.63 7.12 33.38
N CYS A 51 10.90 6.76 33.44
CA CYS A 51 11.68 6.77 34.69
C CYS A 51 11.91 8.19 35.23
N CYS A 52 11.89 9.24 34.41
CA CYS A 52 11.93 10.62 34.84
C CYS A 52 10.73 10.99 35.75
N ASP A 53 9.59 10.32 35.59
CA ASP A 53 8.43 10.53 36.45
C ASP A 53 8.71 10.11 37.90
N LEU A 54 9.52 9.09 38.16
CA LEU A 54 9.95 8.71 39.51
C LEU A 54 10.90 9.75 40.10
N LEU A 55 11.83 10.28 39.30
CA LEU A 55 12.72 11.34 39.77
C LEU A 55 11.93 12.61 40.12
N MET A 56 10.93 12.93 39.31
CA MET A 56 10.03 14.05 39.58
C MET A 56 9.22 13.84 40.85
N ALA A 57 8.66 12.61 41.06
CA ALA A 57 7.93 12.29 42.28
C ALA A 57 8.83 12.37 43.53
N ALA A 58 10.07 11.90 43.45
CA ALA A 58 11.06 11.99 44.54
C ALA A 58 11.45 13.45 44.81
N ALA A 59 11.62 14.29 43.79
CA ALA A 59 11.92 15.71 43.94
C ALA A 59 10.75 16.48 44.60
N MET A 60 9.51 16.17 44.18
CA MET A 60 8.32 16.74 44.85
C MET A 60 8.19 16.30 46.31
N TYR A 61 8.45 15.04 46.58
CA TYR A 61 8.47 14.53 47.98
C TYR A 61 9.50 15.28 48.81
N LEU A 62 10.71 15.46 48.33
CA LEU A 62 11.79 16.22 48.98
C LEU A 62 11.38 17.68 49.23
N LEU A 63 10.83 18.35 48.22
CA LEU A 63 10.33 19.72 48.34
C LEU A 63 9.29 19.84 49.47
N PHE A 64 8.36 18.89 49.52
CA PHE A 64 7.31 18.89 50.56
C PHE A 64 7.87 18.64 51.96
N MET A 65 8.85 17.74 52.10
CA MET A 65 9.56 17.52 53.38
C MET A 65 10.28 18.79 53.86
N LEU A 66 10.98 19.49 52.98
CA LEU A 66 11.69 20.74 53.30
C LEU A 66 10.72 21.87 53.64
N LEU A 67 9.54 21.95 53.01
CA LEU A 67 8.47 22.89 53.39
C LEU A 67 7.93 22.66 54.79
N GLN A 68 7.98 21.43 55.28
CA GLN A 68 7.59 21.06 56.67
C GLN A 68 8.73 21.24 57.69
N GLY A 69 9.87 21.78 57.25
CA GLY A 69 11.05 21.95 58.12
C GLY A 69 11.76 20.63 58.49
N ARG A 70 11.49 19.54 57.75
CA ARG A 70 12.08 18.22 57.99
C ARG A 70 13.23 17.98 57.04
N LEU A 71 14.38 17.57 57.55
CA LEU A 71 15.50 17.12 56.71
C LEU A 71 15.41 15.60 56.51
N PRO A 72 15.71 15.08 55.33
CA PRO A 72 15.74 13.63 55.09
C PRO A 72 16.82 12.97 55.96
N ALA A 73 16.49 11.79 56.51
CA ALA A 73 17.36 11.05 57.43
C ALA A 73 18.72 10.66 56.80
N HIS A 74 18.78 10.54 55.49
CA HIS A 74 20.00 10.32 54.73
C HIS A 74 20.18 11.48 53.75
N SER A 75 20.87 12.55 54.15
CA SER A 75 21.19 13.67 53.27
C SER A 75 22.48 13.39 52.47
N PHE A 76 22.37 13.02 51.22
CA PHE A 76 23.52 13.09 50.31
C PHE A 76 23.92 14.55 50.10
N SER A 77 25.22 14.81 50.02
CA SER A 77 25.78 16.18 49.92
C SER A 77 25.28 17.00 48.75
N TRP A 78 24.82 16.32 47.68
CA TRP A 78 24.31 16.92 46.44
C TRP A 78 22.79 17.20 46.47
N LEU A 79 22.04 16.75 47.49
CA LEU A 79 20.61 17.01 47.59
C LEU A 79 20.35 18.48 48.01
N PRO A 80 19.31 19.12 47.45
CA PRO A 80 18.89 20.46 47.83
C PRO A 80 18.60 20.53 49.33
N LYS A 81 19.19 21.54 50.03
CA LYS A 81 18.98 21.78 51.47
C LYS A 81 17.97 22.90 51.75
N THR A 82 17.64 23.70 50.74
CA THR A 82 16.68 24.81 50.86
C THR A 82 15.44 24.55 50.00
N THR A 83 14.31 25.09 50.42
CA THR A 83 13.05 24.97 49.68
C THR A 83 13.14 25.56 48.28
N LEU A 84 13.88 26.66 48.12
CA LEU A 84 14.08 27.30 46.80
C LEU A 84 14.88 26.39 45.85
N SER A 85 15.99 25.80 46.31
CA SER A 85 16.79 24.90 45.44
C SER A 85 16.03 23.62 45.10
N ALA A 86 15.22 23.09 45.99
CA ALA A 86 14.35 21.95 45.72
C ALA A 86 13.25 22.30 44.72
N ALA A 87 12.64 23.47 44.79
CA ALA A 87 11.65 23.96 43.85
C ALA A 87 12.25 24.15 42.44
N LEU A 88 13.44 24.76 42.36
CA LEU A 88 14.15 24.93 41.08
C LEU A 88 14.53 23.57 40.46
N LEU A 89 15.01 22.62 41.24
CA LEU A 89 15.28 21.26 40.76
C LEU A 89 14.02 20.58 40.23
N THR A 90 12.92 20.68 40.94
CA THR A 90 11.63 20.10 40.53
C THR A 90 11.14 20.73 39.21
N ALA A 91 11.21 22.07 39.12
CA ALA A 91 10.84 22.78 37.90
C ALA A 91 11.72 22.38 36.68
N ALA A 92 13.03 22.24 36.91
CA ALA A 92 13.96 21.79 35.88
C ALA A 92 13.67 20.36 35.42
N LEU A 93 13.37 19.42 36.35
CA LEU A 93 13.01 18.03 36.01
C LEU A 93 11.69 17.95 35.23
N VAL A 94 10.68 18.76 35.63
CA VAL A 94 9.39 18.83 34.90
C VAL A 94 9.61 19.32 33.48
N SER A 95 10.41 20.39 33.31
CA SER A 95 10.69 20.96 31.97
C SER A 95 11.50 19.99 31.10
N LEU A 96 12.54 19.37 31.66
CA LEU A 96 13.34 18.37 30.95
C LEU A 96 12.51 17.17 30.52
N ARG A 97 11.67 16.67 31.43
CA ARG A 97 10.76 15.56 31.10
C ARG A 97 9.78 15.93 30.00
N ALA A 98 9.17 17.12 30.04
CA ALA A 98 8.26 17.57 28.99
C ALA A 98 8.96 17.64 27.62
N LEU A 99 10.18 18.17 27.57
CA LEU A 99 10.98 18.20 26.36
C LEU A 99 11.31 16.78 25.87
N ALA A 100 11.75 15.90 26.76
CA ALA A 100 12.06 14.50 26.43
C ALA A 100 10.84 13.75 25.89
N ASP A 101 9.63 14.00 26.44
CA ASP A 101 8.37 13.40 25.96
C ASP A 101 8.05 13.82 24.53
N VAL A 102 8.24 15.11 24.20
CA VAL A 102 8.03 15.63 22.83
C VAL A 102 9.04 15.04 21.85
N LEU A 103 10.31 14.98 22.22
CA LEU A 103 11.38 14.43 21.38
C LEU A 103 11.17 12.93 21.10
N SER A 104 10.85 12.17 22.17
CA SER A 104 10.55 10.75 22.06
C SER A 104 9.28 10.49 21.22
N ALA A 105 8.23 11.30 21.38
CA ALA A 105 7.04 11.20 20.54
C ALA A 105 7.37 11.47 19.06
N ARG A 106 8.15 12.53 18.77
CA ARG A 106 8.62 12.84 17.41
C ARG A 106 9.42 11.69 16.81
N SER A 107 10.35 11.10 17.59
CA SER A 107 11.17 9.96 17.16
C SER A 107 10.29 8.76 16.81
N LEU A 108 9.33 8.40 17.67
CA LEU A 108 8.40 7.30 17.46
C LEU A 108 7.55 7.51 16.19
N PHE A 109 6.85 8.63 16.09
CA PHE A 109 5.96 8.87 14.95
C PHE A 109 6.71 8.90 13.62
N ARG A 110 7.90 9.54 13.58
CA ARG A 110 8.74 9.54 12.38
C ARG A 110 9.16 8.13 11.98
N SER A 111 9.56 7.30 12.93
CA SER A 111 9.99 5.93 12.66
C SER A 111 8.85 5.04 12.18
N ILE A 112 7.64 5.20 12.73
CA ILE A 112 6.45 4.49 12.27
C ILE A 112 6.04 4.90 10.86
N GLN A 113 6.13 6.20 10.52
CA GLN A 113 5.88 6.65 9.14
C GLN A 113 6.92 6.09 8.15
N ASN A 114 8.19 5.99 8.54
CA ASN A 114 9.21 5.34 7.70
C ASN A 114 8.93 3.83 7.51
N LEU A 115 8.42 3.16 8.55
CA LEU A 115 8.01 1.76 8.46
C LEU A 115 6.82 1.59 7.50
N TYR A 116 5.81 2.46 7.59
CA TYR A 116 4.69 2.50 6.65
C TYR A 116 5.17 2.65 5.20
N ILE A 117 6.07 3.62 4.93
CA ILE A 117 6.65 3.82 3.60
C ILE A 117 7.38 2.55 3.12
N SER A 118 8.15 1.90 4.00
CA SER A 118 8.83 0.64 3.68
C SER A 118 7.83 -0.46 3.26
N PHE A 119 6.74 -0.64 3.99
CA PHE A 119 5.71 -1.63 3.65
C PHE A 119 5.00 -1.28 2.34
N LEU A 120 4.66 -0.01 2.13
CA LEU A 120 4.05 0.48 0.90
C LEU A 120 4.94 0.18 -0.32
N LEU A 121 6.23 0.52 -0.24
CA LEU A 121 7.18 0.31 -1.33
C LEU A 121 7.40 -1.20 -1.60
N ARG A 122 7.49 -2.02 -0.56
CA ARG A 122 7.62 -3.49 -0.71
C ARG A 122 6.40 -4.11 -1.39
N LEU A 123 5.19 -3.69 -1.01
CA LEU A 123 3.96 -4.15 -1.66
C LEU A 123 3.87 -3.71 -3.12
N THR A 124 4.10 -2.43 -3.40
CA THR A 124 4.02 -1.91 -4.78
C THR A 124 5.08 -2.55 -5.68
N GLN A 125 6.30 -2.75 -5.17
CA GLN A 125 7.33 -3.48 -5.88
C GLN A 125 6.94 -4.95 -6.11
N GLY A 126 6.39 -5.61 -5.11
CA GLY A 126 5.91 -6.98 -5.21
C GLY A 126 4.81 -7.14 -6.26
N TYR A 127 3.84 -6.23 -6.27
CA TYR A 127 2.78 -6.25 -7.28
C TYR A 127 3.31 -6.00 -8.70
N ASN A 128 4.28 -5.09 -8.87
CA ASN A 128 4.89 -4.82 -10.17
C ASN A 128 5.71 -6.01 -10.71
N GLN A 129 6.20 -6.89 -9.85
CA GLN A 129 6.99 -8.06 -10.20
C GLN A 129 6.19 -9.37 -10.21
N MET A 130 4.89 -9.29 -9.89
CA MET A 130 4.00 -10.45 -9.88
C MET A 130 3.64 -10.88 -11.31
N GLN A 131 3.41 -12.18 -11.52
CA GLN A 131 2.88 -12.72 -12.76
C GLN A 131 1.62 -11.96 -13.19
N TRP A 132 1.59 -11.50 -14.46
CA TRP A 132 0.51 -10.69 -15.02
C TRP A 132 -0.86 -11.33 -14.87
N VAL A 133 -0.96 -12.64 -15.07
CA VAL A 133 -2.21 -13.40 -14.94
C VAL A 133 -2.81 -13.22 -13.54
N ARG A 134 -1.97 -13.36 -12.49
CA ARG A 134 -2.38 -13.19 -11.10
C ARG A 134 -2.66 -11.73 -10.74
N PHE A 135 -1.95 -10.79 -11.36
CA PHE A 135 -2.17 -9.36 -11.15
C PHE A 135 -3.53 -8.91 -11.70
N VAL A 136 -3.91 -9.35 -12.90
CA VAL A 136 -5.19 -8.97 -13.56
C VAL A 136 -6.42 -9.58 -12.87
N GLU A 137 -6.28 -10.76 -12.25
CA GLU A 137 -7.36 -11.38 -11.46
C GLU A 137 -7.75 -10.52 -10.24
N ARG A 138 -6.87 -9.59 -9.81
CA ARG A 138 -7.09 -8.75 -8.64
C ARG A 138 -7.86 -7.48 -8.95
N ASN A 139 -8.72 -7.09 -8.05
CA ASN A 139 -9.45 -5.83 -8.16
C ASN A 139 -8.52 -4.65 -7.87
N ARG A 140 -8.45 -3.65 -8.77
CA ARG A 140 -7.63 -2.44 -8.61
C ARG A 140 -7.92 -1.68 -7.33
N SER A 141 -9.19 -1.56 -6.93
CA SER A 141 -9.58 -0.91 -5.67
C SER A 141 -9.08 -1.68 -4.44
N GLU A 142 -8.98 -3.00 -4.53
CA GLU A 142 -8.41 -3.84 -3.46
C GLU A 142 -6.90 -3.65 -3.35
N LEU A 143 -6.18 -3.61 -4.47
CA LEU A 143 -4.73 -3.33 -4.49
C LEU A 143 -4.42 -1.96 -3.87
N LEU A 144 -5.19 -0.92 -4.22
CA LEU A 144 -5.06 0.42 -3.62
C LEU A 144 -5.34 0.39 -2.11
N SER A 145 -6.43 -0.26 -1.70
CA SER A 145 -6.78 -0.39 -0.28
C SER A 145 -5.71 -1.13 0.51
N ARG A 146 -5.17 -2.23 -0.02
CA ARG A 146 -4.09 -3.00 0.61
C ARG A 146 -2.79 -2.22 0.68
N SER A 147 -2.42 -1.51 -0.38
CA SER A 147 -1.20 -0.70 -0.40
C SER A 147 -1.25 0.47 0.57
N LEU A 148 -2.36 1.20 0.65
CA LEU A 148 -2.45 2.41 1.46
C LEU A 148 -2.93 2.12 2.88
N TYR A 149 -4.02 1.37 3.02
CA TYR A 149 -4.67 1.18 4.32
C TYR A 149 -4.06 0.04 5.12
N THR A 150 -3.91 -1.15 4.51
CA THR A 150 -3.35 -2.31 5.22
C THR A 150 -1.91 -2.09 5.64
N ALA A 151 -1.07 -1.48 4.79
CA ALA A 151 0.30 -1.13 5.13
C ALA A 151 0.39 -0.14 6.29
N ARG A 152 -0.52 0.85 6.34
CA ARG A 152 -0.59 1.84 7.42
C ARG A 152 -1.00 1.20 8.74
N GLU A 153 -2.09 0.45 8.76
CA GLU A 153 -2.59 -0.23 9.97
C GLU A 153 -1.57 -1.25 10.50
N ALA A 154 -0.85 -1.94 9.59
CA ALA A 154 0.25 -2.81 9.99
C ALA A 154 1.40 -2.04 10.68
N ALA A 155 1.73 -0.83 10.21
CA ALA A 155 2.73 0.01 10.88
C ALA A 155 2.23 0.52 12.25
N GLU A 156 0.96 0.90 12.37
CA GLU A 156 0.33 1.32 13.64
C GLU A 156 0.32 0.19 14.68
N PHE A 157 0.24 -1.08 14.25
CA PHE A 157 0.42 -2.23 15.14
C PHE A 157 1.76 -2.17 15.89
N TYR A 158 2.87 -1.86 15.21
CA TYR A 158 4.19 -1.78 15.84
C TYR A 158 4.30 -0.56 16.77
N GLN A 159 3.63 0.54 16.44
CA GLN A 159 3.51 1.66 17.37
C GLN A 159 2.88 1.19 18.69
N CYS A 160 1.73 0.52 18.61
CA CYS A 160 1.06 -0.02 19.79
C CYS A 160 1.94 -1.00 20.57
N CYS A 161 2.74 -1.83 19.90
CA CYS A 161 3.69 -2.74 20.53
C CYS A 161 4.73 -1.98 21.36
N VAL A 162 5.33 -0.92 20.81
CA VAL A 162 6.31 -0.07 21.52
C VAL A 162 5.67 0.61 22.74
N GLU A 163 4.49 1.19 22.57
CA GLU A 163 3.77 1.89 23.63
C GLU A 163 3.33 0.94 24.75
N VAL A 164 2.83 -0.25 24.43
CA VAL A 164 2.45 -1.26 25.43
C VAL A 164 3.67 -1.78 26.18
N ALA A 165 4.74 -2.12 25.45
CA ALA A 165 5.97 -2.62 26.08
C ALA A 165 6.59 -1.58 27.04
N ALA A 166 6.67 -0.31 26.61
CA ALA A 166 7.17 0.77 27.44
C ALA A 166 6.26 1.03 28.65
N ALA A 167 4.94 1.09 28.46
CA ALA A 167 3.99 1.31 29.54
C ALA A 167 4.01 0.19 30.58
N VAL A 168 4.10 -1.08 30.17
CA VAL A 168 4.21 -2.23 31.07
C VAL A 168 5.51 -2.14 31.89
N ALA A 169 6.64 -1.83 31.25
CA ALA A 169 7.91 -1.65 31.94
C ALA A 169 7.84 -0.51 32.99
N ILE A 170 7.30 0.64 32.59
CA ILE A 170 7.15 1.81 33.49
C ILE A 170 6.24 1.47 34.68
N VAL A 171 5.10 0.82 34.43
CA VAL A 171 4.18 0.38 35.51
C VAL A 171 4.89 -0.57 36.47
N THR A 172 5.67 -1.53 35.96
CA THR A 172 6.44 -2.47 36.77
C THR A 172 7.47 -1.75 37.65
N ILE A 173 8.24 -0.83 37.06
CA ILE A 173 9.27 -0.05 37.77
C ILE A 173 8.61 0.83 38.89
N MET A 174 7.52 1.52 38.53
CA MET A 174 6.80 2.37 39.49
C MET A 174 6.18 1.55 40.64
N THR A 175 5.61 0.39 40.31
CA THR A 175 5.05 -0.51 41.33
C THR A 175 6.14 -1.04 42.26
N ALA A 176 7.32 -1.40 41.73
CA ALA A 176 8.46 -1.82 42.52
C ALA A 176 8.94 -0.70 43.48
N ALA A 177 8.99 0.55 42.99
CA ALA A 177 9.33 1.71 43.83
C ALA A 177 8.31 1.94 44.96
N LEU A 178 7.02 1.74 44.70
CA LEU A 178 5.96 1.82 45.70
C LEU A 178 6.08 0.73 46.77
N ILE A 179 6.38 -0.51 46.38
CA ILE A 179 6.59 -1.65 47.27
C ILE A 179 7.76 -1.36 48.22
N TYR A 180 8.86 -0.81 47.70
CA TYR A 180 10.03 -0.44 48.48
C TYR A 180 9.71 0.60 49.57
N GLN A 181 8.84 1.57 49.26
CA GLN A 181 8.47 2.64 50.20
C GLN A 181 7.46 2.16 51.25
N SER A 182 6.42 1.40 50.89
CA SER A 182 5.43 0.83 51.78
C SER A 182 4.68 -0.32 51.11
N MET A 183 4.88 -1.52 51.62
CA MET A 183 4.21 -2.72 51.08
C MET A 183 2.68 -2.66 51.22
N PHE A 184 2.17 -2.11 52.34
CA PHE A 184 0.72 -1.99 52.55
C PHE A 184 0.06 -1.04 51.52
N ALA A 185 0.62 0.14 51.32
CA ALA A 185 0.08 1.10 50.35
C ALA A 185 0.23 0.60 48.89
N ALA A 186 1.32 -0.10 48.58
CA ALA A 186 1.50 -0.74 47.28
C ALA A 186 0.46 -1.84 47.04
N CYS A 187 0.13 -2.68 48.03
CA CYS A 187 -0.91 -3.70 47.91
C CYS A 187 -2.31 -3.07 47.69
N LEU A 188 -2.62 -2.01 48.40
CA LEU A 188 -3.90 -1.31 48.31
C LEU A 188 -4.04 -0.64 46.93
N LEU A 189 -3.00 0.05 46.46
CA LEU A 189 -2.98 0.67 45.14
C LEU A 189 -2.98 -0.38 44.03
N GLY A 190 -2.17 -1.44 44.15
CA GLY A 190 -2.12 -2.56 43.22
C GLY A 190 -3.45 -3.28 43.10
N GLY A 191 -4.15 -3.51 44.21
CA GLY A 191 -5.52 -4.06 44.24
C GLY A 191 -6.52 -3.16 43.49
N ALA A 192 -6.50 -1.85 43.75
CA ALA A 192 -7.35 -0.87 43.10
C ALA A 192 -7.05 -0.80 41.59
N LEU A 193 -5.78 -0.81 41.18
CA LEU A 193 -5.35 -0.81 39.76
C LEU A 193 -5.75 -2.09 39.03
N THR A 194 -5.62 -3.25 39.70
CA THR A 194 -6.03 -4.54 39.13
C THR A 194 -7.53 -4.61 38.93
N LEU A 195 -8.30 -4.15 39.92
CA LEU A 195 -9.75 -4.04 39.81
C LEU A 195 -10.16 -3.10 38.66
N PHE A 196 -9.55 -1.91 38.61
CA PHE A 196 -9.80 -0.95 37.55
C PHE A 196 -9.48 -1.52 36.16
N TYR A 197 -8.32 -2.16 36.00
CA TYR A 197 -7.93 -2.82 34.74
C TYR A 197 -8.90 -3.94 34.38
N GLY A 198 -9.30 -4.77 35.33
CA GLY A 198 -10.26 -5.86 35.08
C GLY A 198 -11.61 -5.35 34.60
N VAL A 199 -12.16 -4.34 35.29
CA VAL A 199 -13.43 -3.71 34.92
C VAL A 199 -13.30 -3.02 33.54
N HIS A 200 -12.25 -2.24 33.34
CA HIS A 200 -11.97 -1.55 32.09
C HIS A 200 -11.86 -2.55 30.92
N ARG A 201 -11.08 -3.63 31.08
CA ARG A 201 -10.92 -4.67 30.08
C ARG A 201 -12.24 -5.39 29.75
N LEU A 202 -13.02 -5.71 30.77
CA LEU A 202 -14.27 -6.46 30.60
C LEU A 202 -15.34 -5.63 29.88
N LEU A 203 -15.48 -4.37 30.24
CA LEU A 203 -16.49 -3.46 29.71
C LEU A 203 -16.08 -2.87 28.34
N ILE A 204 -14.83 -2.45 28.22
CA ILE A 204 -14.39 -1.64 27.08
C ILE A 204 -13.89 -2.49 25.91
N ARG A 205 -13.15 -3.57 26.15
CA ARG A 205 -12.54 -4.38 25.10
C ARG A 205 -13.55 -4.93 24.07
N ARG A 206 -14.68 -5.49 24.59
CA ARG A 206 -15.72 -6.05 23.71
C ARG A 206 -16.39 -4.98 22.83
N HIS A 207 -16.66 -3.81 23.41
CA HIS A 207 -17.27 -2.70 22.67
C HIS A 207 -16.30 -2.09 21.66
N LEU A 208 -15.02 -1.98 22.01
CA LEU A 208 -13.98 -1.47 21.13
C LEU A 208 -13.76 -2.39 19.92
N GLN A 209 -13.65 -3.70 20.14
CA GLN A 209 -13.48 -4.69 19.06
C GLN A 209 -14.68 -4.70 18.10
N LYS A 210 -15.91 -4.66 18.63
CA LYS A 210 -17.11 -4.58 17.79
C LYS A 210 -17.16 -3.28 16.97
N ALA A 211 -16.78 -2.15 17.58
CA ALA A 211 -16.75 -0.87 16.88
C ALA A 211 -15.66 -0.84 15.80
N ALA A 212 -14.48 -1.42 16.06
CA ALA A 212 -13.39 -1.50 15.10
C ALA A 212 -13.75 -2.36 13.88
N SER A 213 -14.27 -3.58 14.10
CA SER A 213 -14.70 -4.46 13.01
C SER A 213 -15.85 -3.86 12.18
N SER A 214 -16.82 -3.22 12.84
CA SER A 214 -17.92 -2.52 12.17
C SER A 214 -17.43 -1.34 11.33
N ARG A 215 -16.47 -0.56 11.83
CA ARG A 215 -15.85 0.55 11.11
C ARG A 215 -15.17 0.07 9.85
N GLU A 216 -14.36 -0.98 9.95
CA GLU A 216 -13.62 -1.53 8.81
C GLU A 216 -14.54 -2.07 7.73
N HIS A 217 -15.56 -2.84 8.12
CA HIS A 217 -16.56 -3.34 7.19
C HIS A 217 -17.32 -2.21 6.47
N SER A 218 -17.76 -1.18 7.23
CA SER A 218 -18.48 -0.05 6.68
C SER A 218 -17.61 0.80 5.75
N LEU A 219 -16.31 0.97 6.08
CA LEU A 219 -15.36 1.69 5.25
C LEU A 219 -15.13 0.98 3.91
N ARG A 220 -14.91 -0.34 3.93
CA ARG A 220 -14.74 -1.15 2.70
C ARG A 220 -16.01 -1.13 1.83
N ALA A 221 -17.19 -1.21 2.45
CA ALA A 221 -18.46 -1.14 1.73
C ALA A 221 -18.67 0.25 1.11
N LEU A 222 -18.33 1.32 1.84
CA LEU A 222 -18.42 2.69 1.34
C LEU A 222 -17.47 2.93 0.16
N GLN A 223 -16.22 2.46 0.25
CA GLN A 223 -15.24 2.56 -0.84
C GLN A 223 -15.72 1.85 -2.11
N ARG A 224 -16.26 0.62 -1.98
CA ARG A 224 -16.83 -0.11 -3.13
C ARG A 224 -17.99 0.64 -3.76
N ASN A 225 -18.96 1.08 -2.96
CA ASN A 225 -20.12 1.80 -3.47
C ASN A 225 -19.76 3.14 -4.14
N LEU A 226 -18.74 3.85 -3.63
CA LEU A 226 -18.22 5.06 -4.28
C LEU A 226 -17.54 4.75 -5.62
N ALA A 227 -16.71 3.69 -5.66
CA ALA A 227 -16.07 3.26 -6.90
C ALA A 227 -17.10 2.86 -7.96
N ASP A 228 -18.13 2.09 -7.58
CA ASP A 228 -19.22 1.69 -8.48
C ASP A 228 -20.00 2.92 -8.99
N MET A 229 -20.33 3.87 -8.11
CA MET A 229 -21.05 5.09 -8.47
C MET A 229 -20.24 5.97 -9.42
N PHE A 230 -18.94 6.12 -9.19
CA PHE A 230 -18.08 6.93 -10.09
C PHE A 230 -17.85 6.24 -11.42
N SER A 231 -17.70 4.91 -11.44
CA SER A 231 -17.56 4.13 -12.66
C SER A 231 -18.81 4.20 -13.53
N ALA A 232 -20.00 4.12 -12.92
CA ALA A 232 -21.29 4.17 -13.61
C ALA A 232 -21.85 5.60 -13.76
N GLY A 233 -21.04 6.63 -13.53
CA GLY A 233 -21.50 8.02 -13.48
C GLY A 233 -22.15 8.53 -14.78
N LYS A 234 -21.74 8.02 -15.94
CA LYS A 234 -22.31 8.34 -17.24
C LYS A 234 -23.68 7.68 -17.43
N GLU A 235 -23.76 6.41 -17.11
CA GLU A 235 -24.99 5.61 -17.20
C GLU A 235 -26.05 6.10 -16.22
N ILE A 236 -25.65 6.43 -14.99
CA ILE A 236 -26.55 7.03 -13.97
C ILE A 236 -27.22 8.30 -14.51
N ARG A 237 -26.45 9.15 -15.20
CA ARG A 237 -26.98 10.38 -15.80
C ARG A 237 -27.80 10.11 -17.06
N ALA A 238 -27.35 9.19 -17.93
CA ALA A 238 -28.01 8.89 -19.19
C ALA A 238 -29.37 8.22 -19.01
N TYR A 239 -29.48 7.34 -18.03
CA TYR A 239 -30.72 6.63 -17.72
C TYR A 239 -31.61 7.36 -16.73
N ALA A 240 -31.22 8.55 -16.26
CA ALA A 240 -31.88 9.26 -15.16
C ALA A 240 -32.14 8.33 -13.97
N ALA A 241 -31.15 7.44 -13.69
CA ALA A 241 -31.30 6.42 -12.67
C ALA A 241 -31.63 7.06 -11.33
N ASP A 242 -32.49 6.39 -10.55
CA ASP A 242 -32.93 6.91 -9.26
C ASP A 242 -31.74 7.15 -8.33
N GLN A 243 -31.39 8.41 -8.16
CA GLN A 243 -30.31 8.82 -7.28
C GLN A 243 -30.53 8.36 -5.83
N SER A 244 -31.80 8.16 -5.42
CA SER A 244 -32.14 7.69 -4.08
C SER A 244 -31.58 6.28 -3.80
N PHE A 245 -31.48 5.42 -4.81
CA PHE A 245 -30.91 4.07 -4.67
C PHE A 245 -29.41 4.13 -4.31
N PHE A 246 -28.64 4.94 -5.04
CA PHE A 246 -27.20 5.08 -4.77
C PHE A 246 -26.95 5.87 -3.49
N GLN A 247 -27.67 6.97 -3.28
CA GLN A 247 -27.56 7.80 -2.08
C GLN A 247 -28.02 7.03 -0.82
N GLY A 248 -29.05 6.20 -0.91
CA GLY A 248 -29.52 5.38 0.20
C GLY A 248 -28.46 4.40 0.70
N ARG A 249 -27.80 3.67 -0.21
CA ARG A 249 -26.69 2.77 0.12
C ARG A 249 -25.51 3.51 0.73
N LEU A 250 -25.11 4.64 0.11
CA LEU A 250 -24.02 5.46 0.59
C LEU A 250 -24.29 6.02 1.99
N THR A 251 -25.49 6.56 2.20
CA THR A 251 -25.94 7.12 3.48
C THR A 251 -25.97 6.08 4.58
N LEU A 252 -26.44 4.85 4.28
CA LEU A 252 -26.46 3.76 5.24
C LEU A 252 -25.04 3.44 5.76
N HIS A 253 -24.11 3.18 4.84
CA HIS A 253 -22.73 2.84 5.23
C HIS A 253 -21.97 4.01 5.83
N ALA A 254 -22.22 5.24 5.37
CA ALA A 254 -21.65 6.45 5.97
C ALA A 254 -22.12 6.66 7.41
N LYS A 255 -23.43 6.48 7.69
CA LYS A 255 -23.97 6.53 9.06
C LYS A 255 -23.41 5.44 9.96
N GLN A 256 -23.27 4.21 9.45
CA GLN A 256 -22.65 3.11 10.18
C GLN A 256 -21.17 3.38 10.47
N LEU A 257 -20.44 3.92 9.49
CA LEU A 257 -19.04 4.34 9.66
C LEU A 257 -18.91 5.44 10.71
N ALA A 258 -19.74 6.47 10.64
CA ALA A 258 -19.76 7.55 11.62
C ALA A 258 -20.08 7.02 13.02
N ALA A 259 -21.11 6.17 13.15
CA ALA A 259 -21.51 5.58 14.43
C ALA A 259 -20.43 4.68 15.05
N SER A 260 -19.67 3.93 14.25
CA SER A 260 -18.55 3.12 14.76
C SER A 260 -17.32 3.99 15.07
N SER A 261 -17.03 5.00 14.25
CA SER A 261 -15.87 5.89 14.43
C SER A 261 -15.97 6.73 15.70
N TRP A 262 -17.13 7.36 15.99
CA TRP A 262 -17.27 8.16 17.21
C TRP A 262 -17.18 7.30 18.48
N ARG A 263 -17.66 6.05 18.44
CA ARG A 263 -17.51 5.10 19.57
C ARG A 263 -16.04 4.77 19.81
N LEU A 264 -15.26 4.54 18.75
CA LEU A 264 -13.81 4.30 18.85
C LEU A 264 -13.05 5.48 19.46
N LEU A 265 -13.49 6.71 19.23
CA LEU A 265 -12.89 7.91 19.79
C LEU A 265 -13.35 8.18 21.24
N LEU A 266 -14.63 7.95 21.54
CA LEU A 266 -15.22 8.24 22.85
C LEU A 266 -14.79 7.24 23.93
N ILE A 267 -14.77 5.94 23.61
CA ILE A 267 -14.50 4.88 24.61
C ILE A 267 -13.14 5.10 25.32
N PRO A 268 -12.02 5.39 24.63
CA PRO A 268 -10.76 5.69 25.29
C PRO A 268 -10.80 6.96 26.15
N GLN A 269 -11.54 7.98 25.72
CA GLN A 269 -11.69 9.22 26.47
C GLN A 269 -12.44 9.00 27.78
N ILE A 270 -13.50 8.19 27.77
CA ILE A 270 -14.21 7.79 29.00
C ILE A 270 -13.23 7.09 29.94
N GLY A 271 -12.44 6.14 29.44
CA GLY A 271 -11.43 5.44 30.23
C GLY A 271 -10.40 6.40 30.86
N ARG A 272 -9.93 7.39 30.10
CA ARG A 272 -9.01 8.42 30.59
C ARG A 272 -9.64 9.29 31.68
N VAL A 273 -10.86 9.80 31.46
CA VAL A 273 -11.56 10.64 32.43
C VAL A 273 -11.81 9.88 33.73
N ILE A 274 -12.26 8.62 33.66
CA ILE A 274 -12.45 7.77 34.86
C ILE A 274 -11.12 7.54 35.58
N ALA A 275 -10.02 7.34 34.84
CA ALA A 275 -8.70 7.17 35.45
C ALA A 275 -8.23 8.45 36.15
N ASP A 276 -8.32 9.61 35.51
CA ASP A 276 -7.88 10.90 36.05
C ASP A 276 -8.72 11.31 37.27
N GLN A 277 -10.03 11.21 37.18
CA GLN A 277 -10.92 11.55 38.31
C GLN A 277 -10.86 10.51 39.41
N GLY A 278 -10.73 9.23 39.06
CA GLY A 278 -10.56 8.13 40.04
C GLY A 278 -9.31 8.30 40.90
N ALA A 279 -8.20 8.80 40.32
CA ALA A 279 -6.99 9.11 41.11
C ALA A 279 -7.24 10.21 42.14
N VAL A 280 -7.97 11.26 41.76
CA VAL A 280 -8.32 12.37 42.69
C VAL A 280 -9.26 11.88 43.80
N LEU A 281 -10.28 11.10 43.43
CA LEU A 281 -11.23 10.54 44.43
C LEU A 281 -10.54 9.58 45.40
N LEU A 282 -9.63 8.73 44.91
CA LEU A 282 -8.84 7.84 45.74
C LEU A 282 -7.96 8.63 46.74
N PHE A 283 -7.32 9.70 46.26
CA PHE A 283 -6.52 10.59 47.12
C PHE A 283 -7.37 11.25 48.19
N LEU A 284 -8.53 11.81 47.86
CA LEU A 284 -9.46 12.41 48.84
C LEU A 284 -9.96 11.39 49.85
N PHE A 285 -10.30 10.17 49.39
CA PHE A 285 -10.72 9.09 50.28
C PHE A 285 -9.64 8.72 51.32
N ILE A 286 -8.38 8.59 50.86
CA ILE A 286 -7.25 8.30 51.76
C ILE A 286 -7.06 9.45 52.75
N LEU A 287 -7.16 10.70 52.33
CA LEU A 287 -7.02 11.88 53.15
C LEU A 287 -8.10 11.92 54.25
N ILE A 288 -9.36 11.68 53.89
CA ILE A 288 -10.47 11.58 54.85
C ILE A 288 -10.27 10.41 55.83
N ALA A 289 -9.83 9.25 55.34
CA ALA A 289 -9.60 8.08 56.21
C ALA A 289 -8.48 8.30 57.22
N VAL A 290 -7.47 9.08 56.86
CA VAL A 290 -6.37 9.48 57.77
C VAL A 290 -6.85 10.47 58.81
N GLU A 291 -7.62 11.49 58.43
CA GLU A 291 -8.19 12.48 59.34
C GLU A 291 -9.09 11.84 60.41
N LEU A 292 -9.95 10.91 59.96
CA LEU A 292 -10.85 10.16 60.84
C LEU A 292 -10.10 9.28 61.90
N ARG A 293 -8.85 8.89 61.62
CA ARG A 293 -8.03 8.08 62.54
C ARG A 293 -7.18 8.90 63.50
N GLN A 294 -7.30 10.24 63.54
CA GLN A 294 -6.50 11.15 64.37
C GLN A 294 -4.98 10.90 64.26
N GLY A 295 -4.50 10.49 63.11
CA GLY A 295 -3.09 10.23 62.84
C GLY A 295 -2.25 11.51 62.75
N ASP A 296 -0.92 11.37 62.87
CA ASP A 296 0.03 12.48 62.73
C ASP A 296 0.00 13.00 61.27
N ALA A 297 -0.92 13.95 60.99
CA ALA A 297 -1.28 14.47 59.69
C ALA A 297 -0.04 14.97 58.89
N SER A 298 0.96 15.49 59.59
CA SER A 298 2.14 16.09 58.98
C SER A 298 3.11 15.05 58.35
N ARG A 299 3.21 13.86 58.96
CA ARG A 299 4.02 12.77 58.41
C ARG A 299 3.35 12.09 57.22
N LEU A 300 2.04 12.00 57.28
CA LEU A 300 1.22 11.37 56.28
C LEU A 300 1.07 12.25 55.03
N LEU A 301 1.08 13.59 55.19
CA LEU A 301 0.90 14.52 54.07
C LEU A 301 2.00 14.42 53.01
N SER A 302 3.27 14.30 53.40
CA SER A 302 4.38 14.12 52.44
C SER A 302 4.33 12.79 51.69
N LEU A 303 3.93 11.71 52.38
CA LEU A 303 3.71 10.41 51.75
C LEU A 303 2.50 10.45 50.80
N LEU A 304 1.41 11.11 51.21
CA LEU A 304 0.22 11.25 50.39
C LEU A 304 0.52 11.99 49.06
N VAL A 305 1.35 13.03 49.10
CA VAL A 305 1.78 13.73 47.87
C VAL A 305 2.54 12.78 46.92
N PHE A 306 3.46 12.00 47.46
CA PHE A 306 4.20 11.01 46.67
C PHE A 306 3.27 9.98 46.01
N TYR A 307 2.35 9.40 46.79
CA TYR A 307 1.38 8.44 46.25
C TYR A 307 0.42 9.07 45.25
N PHE A 308 0.00 10.32 45.45
CA PHE A 308 -0.84 11.05 44.54
C PHE A 308 -0.16 11.25 43.17
N VAL A 309 1.11 11.70 43.19
CA VAL A 309 1.88 11.92 41.95
C VAL A 309 2.05 10.62 41.18
N ILE A 310 2.37 9.52 41.85
CA ILE A 310 2.53 8.22 41.22
C ILE A 310 1.20 7.66 40.70
N SER A 311 0.13 7.72 41.51
CA SER A 311 -1.19 7.19 41.13
C SER A 311 -1.74 7.93 39.90
N ARG A 312 -1.55 9.26 39.86
CA ARG A 312 -1.94 10.09 38.72
C ARG A 312 -1.21 9.69 37.41
N ARG A 313 -0.03 9.09 37.53
CA ARG A 313 0.72 8.58 36.35
C ARG A 313 0.35 7.14 36.01
N LEU A 314 0.16 6.28 37.00
CA LEU A 314 -0.13 4.85 36.79
C LEU A 314 -1.48 4.61 36.13
N LEU A 315 -2.54 5.31 36.56
CA LEU A 315 -3.89 5.10 36.02
C LEU A 315 -3.99 5.37 34.52
N PRO A 316 -3.49 6.50 33.97
CA PRO A 316 -3.46 6.71 32.51
C PRO A 316 -2.63 5.66 31.76
N LEU A 317 -1.49 5.22 32.33
CA LEU A 317 -0.67 4.17 31.70
C LEU A 317 -1.43 2.84 31.58
N ILE A 318 -2.19 2.44 32.62
CA ILE A 318 -3.02 1.24 32.57
C ILE A 318 -4.13 1.36 31.52
N SER A 319 -4.76 2.53 31.44
CA SER A 319 -5.75 2.81 30.39
C SER A 319 -5.11 2.74 29.00
N GLN A 320 -3.90 3.27 28.84
CA GLN A 320 -3.14 3.21 27.59
C GLN A 320 -2.78 1.77 27.21
N ILE A 321 -2.32 0.95 28.16
CA ILE A 321 -2.06 -0.49 27.95
C ILE A 321 -3.32 -1.20 27.45
N SER A 322 -4.45 -0.95 28.10
CA SER A 322 -5.71 -1.59 27.71
C SER A 322 -6.18 -1.15 26.31
N PHE A 323 -6.10 0.13 26.00
CA PHE A 323 -6.46 0.69 24.70
C PHE A 323 -5.55 0.17 23.59
N ASN A 324 -4.23 0.32 23.77
CA ASN A 324 -3.26 -0.10 22.75
C ASN A 324 -3.26 -1.63 22.55
N SER A 325 -3.52 -2.42 23.61
CA SER A 325 -3.70 -3.87 23.46
C SER A 325 -4.93 -4.21 22.60
N GLY A 326 -6.02 -3.47 22.76
CA GLY A 326 -7.21 -3.61 21.91
C GLY A 326 -6.95 -3.22 20.45
N GLN A 327 -6.20 -2.15 20.26
CA GLN A 327 -5.79 -1.70 18.91
C GLN A 327 -4.84 -2.71 18.25
N MET A 328 -3.89 -3.27 19.01
CA MET A 328 -3.01 -4.35 18.52
C MET A 328 -3.80 -5.57 18.03
N ASP A 329 -4.82 -6.01 18.79
CA ASP A 329 -5.65 -7.14 18.36
C ASP A 329 -6.39 -6.84 17.04
N SER A 330 -6.85 -5.61 16.85
CA SER A 330 -7.52 -5.15 15.63
C SER A 330 -6.54 -5.03 14.44
N SER A 331 -5.42 -4.34 14.66
CA SER A 331 -4.44 -4.07 13.59
C SER A 331 -3.63 -5.32 13.20
N PHE A 332 -3.60 -6.36 14.07
CA PHE A 332 -2.89 -7.61 13.77
C PHE A 332 -3.47 -8.37 12.58
N GLU A 333 -4.77 -8.25 12.30
CA GLU A 333 -5.37 -8.83 11.08
C GLU A 333 -4.76 -8.20 9.82
N ASN A 334 -4.48 -6.90 9.84
CA ASN A 334 -3.80 -6.22 8.73
C ASN A 334 -2.33 -6.66 8.59
N VAL A 335 -1.65 -7.00 9.71
CA VAL A 335 -0.30 -7.60 9.68
C VAL A 335 -0.32 -8.96 8.98
N LYS A 336 -1.32 -9.80 9.25
CA LYS A 336 -1.48 -11.10 8.57
C LYS A 336 -1.76 -10.92 7.08
N VAL A 337 -2.65 -9.99 6.72
CA VAL A 337 -2.95 -9.69 5.32
C VAL A 337 -1.70 -9.20 4.60
N LEU A 338 -0.92 -8.31 5.23
CA LEU A 338 0.35 -7.83 4.68
C LEU A 338 1.37 -8.96 4.48
N ASP A 339 1.52 -9.85 5.47
CA ASP A 339 2.42 -11.01 5.39
C ASP A 339 2.00 -11.97 4.27
N PHE A 340 0.70 -12.24 4.17
CA PHE A 340 0.13 -13.07 3.11
C PHE A 340 0.40 -12.46 1.73
N GLU A 341 0.13 -11.15 1.54
CA GLU A 341 0.35 -10.45 0.28
C GLU A 341 1.81 -10.47 -0.16
N LEU A 342 2.73 -10.19 0.78
CA LEU A 342 4.16 -10.19 0.46
C LEU A 342 4.67 -11.60 0.12
N LYS A 343 4.16 -12.64 0.78
CA LYS A 343 4.49 -14.03 0.45
C LYS A 343 3.93 -14.44 -0.90
N GLU A 344 2.72 -14.04 -1.19
CA GLU A 344 2.08 -14.30 -2.48
C GLU A 344 2.84 -13.58 -3.62
N CYS A 345 3.21 -12.31 -3.41
CA CYS A 345 4.08 -11.60 -4.35
C CYS A 345 5.42 -12.32 -4.58
N ALA A 346 6.03 -12.84 -3.51
CA ALA A 346 7.29 -13.58 -3.62
C ALA A 346 7.12 -14.94 -4.32
N GLN A 347 6.02 -15.64 -4.06
CA GLN A 347 5.70 -16.93 -4.68
C GLN A 347 5.46 -16.80 -6.18
N TRP A 348 4.77 -15.74 -6.59
CA TRP A 348 4.40 -15.48 -7.99
C TRP A 348 5.31 -14.45 -8.65
N HIS A 349 6.52 -14.26 -8.12
CA HIS A 349 7.52 -13.40 -8.74
C HIS A 349 7.96 -13.99 -10.08
N VAL A 350 7.90 -13.17 -11.13
CA VAL A 350 8.47 -13.53 -12.44
C VAL A 350 9.91 -13.04 -12.47
N PRO A 351 10.91 -13.92 -12.41
CA PRO A 351 12.27 -13.51 -12.72
C PRO A 351 12.28 -12.99 -14.16
N THR A 352 12.96 -11.87 -14.39
CA THR A 352 13.19 -11.38 -15.76
C THR A 352 13.85 -12.52 -16.53
N PRO A 353 13.19 -13.06 -17.58
CA PRO A 353 13.79 -14.16 -18.33
C PRO A 353 15.14 -13.71 -18.88
N PRO A 354 16.19 -14.53 -18.83
CA PRO A 354 17.43 -14.22 -19.53
C PRO A 354 17.10 -13.99 -21.00
N ALA A 355 17.66 -12.94 -21.60
CA ALA A 355 17.46 -12.63 -23.00
C ALA A 355 17.92 -13.83 -23.83
N GLN A 356 16.97 -14.62 -24.34
CA GLN A 356 17.25 -15.65 -25.31
C GLN A 356 17.18 -14.99 -26.68
N LEU A 357 18.34 -14.79 -27.29
CA LEU A 357 18.42 -14.17 -28.60
C LEU A 357 17.90 -15.14 -29.66
N PRO A 358 17.11 -14.66 -30.62
CA PRO A 358 16.68 -15.46 -31.77
C PRO A 358 17.86 -15.80 -32.68
N GLY A 359 17.65 -16.74 -33.63
CA GLY A 359 18.66 -17.13 -34.60
C GLY A 359 19.12 -15.94 -35.49
N LEU A 360 20.22 -16.10 -36.20
CA LEU A 360 20.80 -15.06 -37.05
C LEU A 360 19.77 -14.51 -38.07
N GLY A 361 19.59 -13.18 -38.07
CA GLY A 361 18.65 -12.48 -38.94
C GLY A 361 17.19 -12.51 -38.48
N LEU A 362 16.89 -13.12 -37.35
CA LEU A 362 15.55 -13.13 -36.75
C LEU A 362 15.47 -12.11 -35.59
N VAL A 363 14.30 -11.51 -35.42
CA VAL A 363 13.96 -10.62 -34.31
C VAL A 363 13.10 -11.34 -33.27
N LEU A 364 12.30 -12.30 -33.75
CA LEU A 364 11.42 -13.14 -32.95
C LEU A 364 11.50 -14.57 -33.41
N GLU A 365 11.55 -15.53 -32.48
CA GLU A 365 11.44 -16.94 -32.75
C GLU A 365 10.66 -17.65 -31.62
N LEU A 366 9.53 -18.23 -31.98
CA LEU A 366 8.72 -19.10 -31.15
C LEU A 366 8.90 -20.54 -31.61
N ILE A 367 9.18 -21.44 -30.65
CA ILE A 367 9.41 -22.87 -30.95
C ILE A 367 8.48 -23.71 -30.06
N ASN A 368 7.49 -24.35 -30.69
CA ASN A 368 6.52 -25.23 -30.01
C ASN A 368 5.87 -24.60 -28.78
N VAL A 369 5.54 -23.31 -28.84
CA VAL A 369 5.01 -22.55 -27.72
C VAL A 369 3.57 -22.93 -27.43
N SER A 370 3.30 -23.36 -26.20
CA SER A 370 1.95 -23.61 -25.71
C SER A 370 1.67 -22.77 -24.47
N PHE A 371 0.41 -22.38 -24.29
CA PHE A 371 -0.02 -21.58 -23.14
C PHE A 371 -1.42 -21.96 -22.67
N SER A 372 -1.56 -22.06 -21.34
CA SER A 372 -2.84 -22.25 -20.67
C SER A 372 -2.92 -21.36 -19.43
N PHE A 373 -4.12 -20.87 -19.12
CA PHE A 373 -4.37 -20.23 -17.82
C PHE A 373 -4.43 -21.29 -16.71
N PRO A 374 -4.07 -20.95 -15.47
CA PRO A 374 -4.05 -21.89 -14.35
C PRO A 374 -5.37 -22.66 -14.11
N GLU A 375 -6.50 -21.99 -14.34
CA GLU A 375 -7.84 -22.57 -14.15
C GLU A 375 -8.57 -22.87 -15.48
N GLY A 376 -7.85 -22.82 -16.63
CA GLY A 376 -8.40 -22.97 -17.98
C GLY A 376 -7.78 -24.10 -18.78
N GLY A 377 -8.44 -24.45 -19.88
CA GLY A 377 -7.86 -25.35 -20.89
C GLY A 377 -6.74 -24.68 -21.70
N PRO A 378 -6.02 -25.46 -22.53
CA PRO A 378 -4.95 -24.93 -23.38
C PRO A 378 -5.52 -23.90 -24.37
N LEU A 379 -5.01 -22.67 -24.32
CA LEU A 379 -5.40 -21.55 -25.17
C LEU A 379 -4.57 -21.49 -26.44
N LEU A 380 -3.26 -21.76 -26.35
CA LEU A 380 -2.33 -21.86 -27.46
C LEU A 380 -1.64 -23.22 -27.42
N ARG A 381 -1.44 -23.83 -28.59
CA ARG A 381 -0.88 -25.18 -28.73
C ARG A 381 0.17 -25.21 -29.83
N ASN A 382 1.39 -25.59 -29.47
CA ASN A 382 2.50 -25.82 -30.40
C ASN A 382 2.63 -24.71 -31.47
N VAL A 383 2.65 -23.45 -31.00
CA VAL A 383 2.78 -22.28 -31.86
C VAL A 383 4.24 -22.10 -32.28
N ASP A 384 4.48 -22.10 -33.60
CA ASP A 384 5.76 -21.78 -34.22
C ASP A 384 5.61 -20.48 -35.01
N LEU A 385 6.50 -19.52 -34.77
CA LEU A 385 6.50 -18.23 -35.47
C LEU A 385 7.92 -17.67 -35.49
N CYS A 386 8.34 -17.18 -36.63
CA CYS A 386 9.58 -16.40 -36.76
C CYS A 386 9.32 -15.11 -37.54
N LEU A 387 9.97 -14.02 -37.11
CA LEU A 387 9.93 -12.72 -37.79
C LEU A 387 11.35 -12.18 -37.96
N ARG A 388 11.57 -11.56 -39.13
CA ARG A 388 12.82 -10.89 -39.50
C ARG A 388 12.71 -9.38 -39.30
N GLU A 389 13.83 -8.70 -39.26
CA GLU A 389 13.90 -7.23 -39.24
C GLU A 389 13.22 -6.64 -40.48
N GLY A 390 12.37 -5.61 -40.30
CA GLY A 390 11.60 -5.00 -41.39
C GLY A 390 10.36 -5.80 -41.84
N GLU A 391 10.10 -6.98 -41.30
CA GLU A 391 8.96 -7.80 -41.66
C GLU A 391 7.68 -7.38 -40.91
N ILE A 392 6.60 -7.20 -41.65
CA ILE A 392 5.27 -6.90 -41.12
C ILE A 392 4.42 -8.16 -41.19
N ALA A 393 3.98 -8.64 -40.01
CA ALA A 393 3.06 -9.76 -39.91
C ALA A 393 1.73 -9.31 -39.30
N VAL A 394 0.64 -9.81 -39.87
CA VAL A 394 -0.72 -9.58 -39.36
C VAL A 394 -1.23 -10.85 -38.71
N LEU A 395 -1.78 -10.71 -37.53
CA LEU A 395 -2.44 -11.78 -36.77
C LEU A 395 -3.93 -11.49 -36.67
N HIS A 396 -4.77 -12.36 -37.22
CA HIS A 396 -6.21 -12.23 -37.11
C HIS A 396 -6.88 -13.48 -36.52
N GLY A 397 -8.17 -13.42 -36.24
CA GLY A 397 -8.94 -14.51 -35.64
C GLY A 397 -10.06 -14.00 -34.74
N ALA A 398 -10.93 -14.87 -34.29
CA ALA A 398 -12.07 -14.54 -33.44
C ALA A 398 -11.64 -13.86 -32.12
N SER A 399 -12.53 -13.08 -31.53
CA SER A 399 -12.27 -12.50 -30.21
C SER A 399 -12.14 -13.59 -29.15
N GLY A 400 -11.22 -13.44 -28.21
CA GLY A 400 -10.97 -14.40 -27.11
C GLY A 400 -10.16 -15.64 -27.48
N ILE A 401 -9.70 -15.80 -28.76
CA ILE A 401 -8.99 -16.99 -29.22
C ILE A 401 -7.52 -17.08 -28.75
N GLY A 402 -6.98 -16.04 -28.11
CA GLY A 402 -5.61 -16.03 -27.58
C GLY A 402 -4.63 -15.08 -28.26
N LYS A 403 -5.09 -14.17 -29.15
CA LYS A 403 -4.22 -13.21 -29.87
C LYS A 403 -3.39 -12.32 -28.90
N SER A 404 -4.06 -11.62 -27.99
CA SER A 404 -3.38 -10.78 -27.00
C SER A 404 -2.53 -11.60 -26.03
N SER A 405 -2.91 -12.86 -25.75
CA SER A 405 -2.08 -13.77 -24.95
C SER A 405 -0.77 -14.12 -25.66
N LEU A 406 -0.79 -14.30 -26.97
CA LEU A 406 0.41 -14.51 -27.77
C LEU A 406 1.32 -13.27 -27.73
N LEU A 407 0.78 -12.05 -27.87
CA LEU A 407 1.57 -10.83 -27.72
C LEU A 407 2.15 -10.70 -26.30
N ASN A 408 1.40 -11.05 -25.26
CA ASN A 408 1.89 -11.03 -23.86
C ASN A 408 3.05 -12.01 -23.63
N LEU A 409 3.05 -13.18 -24.28
CA LEU A 409 4.16 -14.14 -24.27
C LEU A 409 5.40 -13.55 -24.96
N ILE A 410 5.23 -12.95 -26.14
CA ILE A 410 6.32 -12.31 -26.90
C ILE A 410 6.88 -11.11 -26.14
N ALA A 411 6.02 -10.30 -25.51
CA ALA A 411 6.43 -9.16 -24.70
C ALA A 411 7.10 -9.56 -23.36
N GLY A 412 7.11 -10.86 -23.01
CA GLY A 412 7.64 -11.34 -21.72
C GLY A 412 6.77 -11.01 -20.51
N ILE A 413 5.52 -10.57 -20.73
CA ILE A 413 4.55 -10.27 -19.67
C ILE A 413 4.05 -11.57 -19.02
N THR A 414 3.90 -12.64 -19.81
CA THR A 414 3.56 -13.99 -19.35
C THR A 414 4.60 -14.98 -19.84
N GLN A 415 4.69 -16.13 -19.15
CA GLN A 415 5.59 -17.22 -19.53
C GLN A 415 4.81 -18.33 -20.25
N PRO A 416 5.40 -19.01 -21.23
CA PRO A 416 4.78 -20.14 -21.88
C PRO A 416 4.67 -21.34 -20.91
N SER A 417 3.63 -22.16 -21.07
CA SER A 417 3.47 -23.41 -20.32
C SER A 417 4.46 -24.48 -20.83
N SER A 418 4.80 -24.44 -22.12
CA SER A 418 5.85 -25.27 -22.75
C SER A 418 6.36 -24.58 -24.00
N GLY A 419 7.49 -25.03 -24.53
CA GLY A 419 8.17 -24.44 -25.66
C GLY A 419 9.11 -23.30 -25.28
N THR A 420 9.61 -22.57 -26.29
CA THR A 420 10.63 -21.53 -26.09
C THR A 420 10.27 -20.27 -26.86
N VAL A 421 10.35 -19.12 -26.19
CA VAL A 421 10.23 -17.78 -26.76
C VAL A 421 11.62 -17.16 -26.79
N ARG A 422 12.14 -16.88 -27.99
CA ARG A 422 13.43 -16.21 -28.19
C ARG A 422 13.20 -14.82 -28.76
N VAL A 423 13.47 -13.83 -27.96
CA VAL A 423 13.35 -12.40 -28.31
C VAL A 423 14.19 -11.56 -27.37
N ASP A 424 14.77 -10.50 -27.86
CA ASP A 424 15.36 -9.49 -26.99
C ASP A 424 14.26 -8.61 -26.40
N HIS A 425 13.79 -8.91 -25.20
CA HIS A 425 12.72 -8.15 -24.53
C HIS A 425 13.07 -6.66 -24.32
N THR A 426 14.35 -6.29 -24.36
CA THR A 426 14.77 -4.89 -24.27
C THR A 426 14.49 -4.14 -25.56
N ALA A 427 14.44 -4.86 -26.69
CA ALA A 427 14.16 -4.36 -28.02
C ALA A 427 12.69 -4.54 -28.45
N VAL A 428 11.79 -5.01 -27.58
CA VAL A 428 10.36 -5.13 -27.85
C VAL A 428 9.64 -3.86 -27.40
N ALA A 429 8.85 -3.27 -28.29
CA ALA A 429 7.88 -2.21 -27.97
C ALA A 429 6.46 -2.78 -28.11
N TYR A 430 5.58 -2.45 -27.16
CA TYR A 430 4.21 -2.97 -27.11
C TYR A 430 3.19 -1.85 -26.94
N VAL A 431 2.18 -1.84 -27.79
CA VAL A 431 1.02 -0.94 -27.72
C VAL A 431 -0.22 -1.79 -27.44
N PRO A 432 -0.80 -1.70 -26.23
CA PRO A 432 -2.01 -2.43 -25.88
C PRO A 432 -3.26 -1.83 -26.55
N GLN A 433 -4.34 -2.59 -26.59
CA GLN A 433 -5.65 -2.16 -27.11
C GLN A 433 -6.16 -0.89 -26.41
N GLU A 434 -6.08 -0.86 -25.08
CA GLU A 434 -6.33 0.34 -24.29
C GLU A 434 -5.01 0.94 -23.79
N VAL A 435 -4.65 2.11 -24.31
CA VAL A 435 -3.42 2.81 -23.91
C VAL A 435 -3.64 3.56 -22.61
N PRO A 436 -2.97 3.19 -21.51
CA PRO A 436 -3.04 3.94 -20.25
C PRO A 436 -2.25 5.23 -20.37
N LEU A 437 -2.86 6.35 -19.96
CA LEU A 437 -2.20 7.65 -19.88
C LEU A 437 -2.10 8.08 -18.41
N LEU A 438 -0.96 8.70 -18.07
CA LEU A 438 -0.72 9.33 -16.78
C LEU A 438 -1.40 10.70 -16.77
N ASP A 439 -1.92 11.14 -15.62
CA ASP A 439 -2.34 12.52 -15.41
C ASP A 439 -1.12 13.45 -15.34
N ASP A 440 -0.48 13.62 -16.48
CA ASP A 440 0.77 14.36 -16.61
C ASP A 440 0.86 15.00 -18.01
N SER A 441 1.98 15.63 -18.34
CA SER A 441 2.24 16.24 -19.65
C SER A 441 2.35 15.19 -20.76
N VAL A 442 2.21 15.62 -22.02
CA VAL A 442 2.49 14.80 -23.20
C VAL A 442 3.93 14.27 -23.14
N ARG A 443 4.90 15.13 -22.78
CA ARG A 443 6.31 14.76 -22.59
C ARG A 443 6.46 13.56 -21.64
N ASN A 444 5.90 13.66 -20.44
CA ASN A 444 6.02 12.60 -19.43
C ASN A 444 5.27 11.33 -19.82
N ASN A 445 4.17 11.46 -20.58
CA ASN A 445 3.48 10.34 -21.16
C ASN A 445 4.29 9.64 -22.28
N LEU A 446 5.05 10.37 -23.08
CA LEU A 446 5.96 9.80 -24.08
C LEU A 446 7.14 9.07 -23.42
N LEU A 447 7.79 9.73 -22.48
CA LEU A 447 8.95 9.17 -21.74
C LEU A 447 8.58 7.96 -20.90
N PHE A 448 7.41 7.96 -20.28
CA PHE A 448 6.87 6.90 -19.43
C PHE A 448 7.88 6.35 -18.43
N GLY A 449 8.52 7.27 -17.68
CA GLY A 449 9.52 6.94 -16.65
C GLY A 449 10.92 6.63 -17.17
N ARG A 450 11.21 6.85 -18.45
CA ARG A 450 12.55 6.70 -19.03
C ARG A 450 13.37 7.97 -18.91
N ARG A 451 14.67 7.85 -19.26
CA ARG A 451 15.60 9.01 -19.30
C ARG A 451 15.09 10.04 -20.29
N GLU A 452 15.37 11.30 -19.98
CA GLU A 452 15.08 12.42 -20.86
C GLU A 452 15.65 12.21 -22.27
N LYS A 453 14.86 12.58 -23.25
CA LYS A 453 15.22 12.63 -24.67
C LYS A 453 15.02 14.04 -25.18
N ASN A 454 15.69 14.37 -26.28
CA ASN A 454 15.61 15.68 -26.90
C ASN A 454 14.20 15.92 -27.46
N ASP A 455 13.74 17.16 -27.44
CA ASP A 455 12.43 17.54 -28.00
C ASP A 455 12.29 17.15 -29.47
N SER A 456 13.38 17.18 -30.24
CA SER A 456 13.39 16.72 -31.64
C SER A 456 13.07 15.22 -31.77
N GLU A 457 13.57 14.37 -30.86
CA GLU A 457 13.25 12.93 -30.85
C GLU A 457 11.79 12.70 -30.48
N LEU A 458 11.27 13.47 -29.50
CA LEU A 458 9.87 13.41 -29.09
C LEU A 458 8.94 13.82 -30.25
N MET A 459 9.26 14.94 -30.91
CA MET A 459 8.48 15.43 -32.05
C MET A 459 8.58 14.48 -33.27
N SER A 460 9.72 13.88 -33.52
CA SER A 460 9.88 12.87 -34.60
C SER A 460 9.00 11.63 -34.35
N ALA A 461 8.94 11.14 -33.08
CA ALA A 461 8.06 10.02 -32.73
C ALA A 461 6.58 10.40 -32.86
N LEU A 462 6.21 11.62 -32.50
CA LEU A 462 4.85 12.15 -32.67
C LEU A 462 4.49 12.28 -34.16
N ALA A 463 5.39 12.80 -34.99
CA ALA A 463 5.18 12.91 -36.42
C ALA A 463 4.99 11.54 -37.10
N THR A 464 5.80 10.53 -36.70
CA THR A 464 5.62 9.16 -37.19
C THR A 464 4.24 8.60 -36.83
N ALA A 465 3.72 8.95 -35.64
CA ALA A 465 2.38 8.58 -35.17
C ALA A 465 1.28 9.57 -35.63
N MET A 466 1.59 10.56 -36.48
CA MET A 466 0.68 11.61 -36.96
C MET A 466 -0.02 12.36 -35.83
N LEU A 467 0.72 12.75 -34.80
CA LEU A 467 0.22 13.46 -33.61
C LEU A 467 0.98 14.77 -33.32
N ASP A 468 1.88 15.17 -34.17
CA ASP A 468 2.67 16.40 -34.10
C ASP A 468 1.81 17.68 -34.18
N ASP A 469 0.85 17.71 -35.13
CA ASP A 469 -0.12 18.81 -35.23
C ASP A 469 -0.90 19.04 -33.93
N PHE A 470 -1.37 17.94 -33.31
CA PHE A 470 -2.08 18.04 -32.03
C PHE A 470 -1.25 18.72 -30.95
N VAL A 471 0.06 18.44 -30.92
CA VAL A 471 0.97 19.04 -29.92
C VAL A 471 1.31 20.48 -30.30
N ALA A 472 1.45 20.79 -31.60
CA ALA A 472 1.68 22.14 -32.08
C ALA A 472 0.51 23.08 -31.78
N ASP A 473 -0.72 22.57 -31.81
CA ASP A 473 -1.94 23.33 -31.49
C ASP A 473 -2.10 23.60 -29.98
N GLN A 474 -1.37 22.89 -29.11
CA GLN A 474 -1.43 23.12 -27.67
C GLN A 474 -0.59 24.34 -27.26
N SER A 475 -1.15 25.23 -26.47
CA SER A 475 -0.45 26.44 -25.99
C SER A 475 0.85 26.15 -25.24
N LEU A 476 0.96 24.98 -24.61
CA LEU A 476 2.14 24.50 -23.86
C LEU A 476 2.94 23.42 -24.61
N GLY A 477 2.58 23.09 -25.86
CA GLY A 477 3.27 22.08 -26.66
C GLY A 477 3.40 20.73 -25.95
N LEU A 478 4.61 20.21 -25.87
CA LEU A 478 4.91 18.94 -25.17
C LEU A 478 4.59 18.95 -23.69
N ASP A 479 4.51 20.11 -23.05
CA ASP A 479 4.24 20.23 -21.61
C ASP A 479 2.73 20.40 -21.32
N ALA A 480 1.87 20.34 -22.37
CA ALA A 480 0.42 20.29 -22.22
C ALA A 480 -0.03 19.02 -21.47
N ARG A 481 -0.94 19.17 -20.51
CA ARG A 481 -1.49 18.05 -19.73
C ARG A 481 -2.54 17.28 -20.52
N VAL A 482 -2.47 15.95 -20.45
CA VAL A 482 -3.45 15.05 -21.09
C VAL A 482 -4.70 14.80 -20.22
N GLY A 483 -4.68 15.25 -18.96
CA GLY A 483 -5.76 15.06 -18.00
C GLY A 483 -5.82 13.64 -17.42
N ASP A 484 -6.70 13.49 -16.40
CA ASP A 484 -6.87 12.20 -15.71
C ASP A 484 -7.30 11.12 -16.69
N ASN A 485 -6.50 10.05 -16.76
CA ASN A 485 -6.67 8.94 -17.72
C ASN A 485 -6.89 9.40 -19.18
N GLY A 486 -6.28 10.54 -19.57
CA GLY A 486 -6.39 11.08 -20.93
C GLY A 486 -7.75 11.70 -21.25
N ALA A 487 -8.41 12.31 -20.27
CA ALA A 487 -9.72 12.96 -20.47
C ALA A 487 -9.68 14.14 -21.48
N ALA A 488 -8.50 14.74 -21.68
CA ALA A 488 -8.30 15.86 -22.59
C ALA A 488 -7.98 15.43 -24.03
N VAL A 489 -7.85 14.11 -24.30
CA VAL A 489 -7.50 13.57 -25.62
C VAL A 489 -8.57 12.61 -26.15
N SER A 490 -8.78 12.63 -27.49
CA SER A 490 -9.70 11.70 -28.14
C SER A 490 -9.16 10.24 -28.10
N GLY A 491 -10.03 9.26 -28.37
CA GLY A 491 -9.61 7.84 -28.46
C GLY A 491 -8.48 7.60 -29.47
N GLY A 492 -8.58 8.21 -30.65
CA GLY A 492 -7.55 8.12 -31.68
C GLY A 492 -6.25 8.84 -31.30
N GLN A 493 -6.31 10.00 -30.64
CA GLN A 493 -5.13 10.68 -30.10
C GLN A 493 -4.45 9.85 -29.02
N ARG A 494 -5.23 9.20 -28.15
CA ARG A 494 -4.71 8.29 -27.11
C ARG A 494 -3.95 7.12 -27.72
N GLN A 495 -4.51 6.47 -28.74
CA GLN A 495 -3.83 5.38 -29.46
C GLN A 495 -2.55 5.85 -30.15
N ARG A 496 -2.59 7.00 -30.83
CA ARG A 496 -1.42 7.60 -31.48
C ARG A 496 -0.33 7.99 -30.47
N LEU A 497 -0.71 8.49 -29.29
CA LEU A 497 0.25 8.78 -28.22
C LEU A 497 0.92 7.49 -27.68
N GLY A 498 0.16 6.39 -27.56
CA GLY A 498 0.71 5.08 -27.22
C GLY A 498 1.68 4.56 -28.28
N LEU A 499 1.36 4.78 -29.55
CA LEU A 499 2.23 4.43 -30.67
C LEU A 499 3.53 5.26 -30.67
N ALA A 500 3.44 6.59 -30.50
CA ALA A 500 4.62 7.46 -30.39
C ALA A 500 5.52 7.05 -29.21
N ARG A 501 4.92 6.67 -28.06
CA ARG A 501 5.63 6.10 -26.91
C ARG A 501 6.40 4.83 -27.26
N ALA A 502 5.79 3.94 -28.03
CA ALA A 502 6.40 2.69 -28.46
C ALA A 502 7.55 2.92 -29.47
N ILE A 503 7.37 3.83 -30.42
CA ILE A 503 8.41 4.23 -31.38
C ILE A 503 9.59 4.86 -30.63
N LEU A 504 9.33 5.78 -29.71
CA LEU A 504 10.35 6.47 -28.92
C LEU A 504 11.15 5.49 -28.04
N ARG A 505 10.53 4.37 -27.65
CA ARG A 505 11.23 3.30 -26.94
C ARG A 505 12.47 2.85 -27.71
N GLY A 506 12.41 2.85 -29.01
CA GLY A 506 13.42 2.25 -29.86
C GLY A 506 13.44 0.73 -29.66
N GLY A 507 13.61 -0.01 -30.68
CA GLY A 507 13.61 -1.48 -30.57
C GLY A 507 13.70 -2.06 -31.97
N LYS A 508 13.61 -3.39 -32.03
CA LYS A 508 13.59 -4.13 -33.31
C LYS A 508 12.24 -4.73 -33.60
N LEU A 509 11.38 -4.88 -32.58
CA LEU A 509 10.07 -5.49 -32.68
C LEU A 509 9.00 -4.59 -32.07
N LEU A 510 7.97 -4.28 -32.88
CA LEU A 510 6.79 -3.54 -32.45
C LEU A 510 5.56 -4.46 -32.42
N LEU A 511 4.95 -4.60 -31.29
CA LEU A 511 3.73 -5.37 -31.08
C LEU A 511 2.54 -4.42 -30.96
N LEU A 512 1.53 -4.59 -31.82
CA LEU A 512 0.33 -3.74 -31.87
C LEU A 512 -0.92 -4.60 -31.63
N ASP A 513 -1.56 -4.40 -30.47
CA ASP A 513 -2.79 -5.10 -30.07
C ASP A 513 -4.02 -4.22 -30.36
N GLU A 514 -4.59 -4.31 -31.56
CA GLU A 514 -5.71 -3.48 -32.01
C GLU A 514 -5.46 -1.96 -31.81
N ALA A 515 -4.19 -1.56 -31.81
CA ALA A 515 -3.74 -0.23 -31.40
C ALA A 515 -4.14 0.90 -32.38
N THR A 516 -4.75 0.55 -33.51
CA THR A 516 -5.23 1.47 -34.54
C THR A 516 -6.75 1.44 -34.73
N SER A 517 -7.47 0.70 -33.87
CA SER A 517 -8.92 0.47 -34.01
C SER A 517 -9.78 1.74 -33.90
N ALA A 518 -9.33 2.76 -33.18
CA ALA A 518 -10.03 4.05 -33.02
C ALA A 518 -9.67 5.07 -34.15
N LEU A 519 -8.86 4.67 -35.12
CA LEU A 519 -8.47 5.52 -36.23
C LEU A 519 -9.38 5.26 -37.46
N ASP A 520 -9.56 6.28 -38.28
CA ASP A 520 -10.12 6.14 -39.61
C ASP A 520 -9.11 5.46 -40.55
N GLU A 521 -9.60 4.92 -41.67
CA GLU A 521 -8.81 4.11 -42.60
C GLU A 521 -7.64 4.89 -43.20
N GLU A 522 -7.84 6.16 -43.54
CA GLU A 522 -6.80 7.00 -44.15
C GLU A 522 -5.64 7.27 -43.17
N ASN A 523 -5.95 7.61 -41.92
CA ASN A 523 -4.93 7.84 -40.90
C ASN A 523 -4.20 6.54 -40.53
N GLU A 524 -4.92 5.42 -40.40
CA GLU A 524 -4.29 4.13 -40.15
C GLU A 524 -3.33 3.73 -41.28
N ARG A 525 -3.74 3.90 -42.52
CA ARG A 525 -2.90 3.63 -43.68
C ARG A 525 -1.59 4.43 -43.63
N LYS A 526 -1.68 5.75 -43.45
CA LYS A 526 -0.51 6.62 -43.37
C LYS A 526 0.43 6.24 -42.21
N ILE A 527 -0.13 5.87 -41.07
CA ILE A 527 0.67 5.39 -39.93
C ILE A 527 1.38 4.08 -40.28
N LEU A 528 0.72 3.13 -40.91
CA LEU A 528 1.35 1.88 -41.33
C LEU A 528 2.46 2.12 -42.39
N GLU A 529 2.26 3.06 -43.32
CA GLU A 529 3.28 3.52 -44.25
C GLU A 529 4.49 4.11 -43.52
N ASN A 530 4.27 5.03 -42.56
CA ASN A 530 5.34 5.61 -41.77
C ASN A 530 6.10 4.54 -40.95
N LEU A 531 5.37 3.60 -40.36
CA LEU A 531 5.96 2.51 -39.56
C LEU A 531 6.79 1.56 -40.45
N SER A 532 6.32 1.23 -41.68
CA SER A 532 7.07 0.38 -42.60
C SER A 532 8.42 1.01 -43.01
N ALA A 533 8.46 2.34 -43.14
CA ALA A 533 9.68 3.07 -43.42
C ALA A 533 10.72 3.08 -42.26
N THR A 534 10.32 2.72 -41.03
CA THR A 534 11.23 2.64 -39.90
C THR A 534 12.14 1.41 -39.91
N GLY A 535 11.86 0.40 -40.73
CA GLY A 535 12.60 -0.87 -40.73
C GLY A 535 12.37 -1.78 -39.52
N LEU A 536 11.39 -1.48 -38.67
CA LEU A 536 11.01 -2.31 -37.53
C LEU A 536 10.29 -3.57 -38.00
N ALA A 537 10.51 -4.69 -37.31
CA ALA A 537 9.60 -5.81 -37.42
C ALA A 537 8.30 -5.48 -36.67
N ILE A 538 7.16 -5.77 -37.30
CA ILE A 538 5.85 -5.42 -36.74
C ILE A 538 4.97 -6.65 -36.68
N LEU A 539 4.39 -6.94 -35.53
CA LEU A 539 3.31 -7.92 -35.38
C LEU A 539 2.03 -7.18 -34.98
N LEU A 540 1.09 -7.09 -35.92
CA LEU A 540 -0.16 -6.33 -35.76
C LEU A 540 -1.35 -7.28 -35.59
N ILE A 541 -2.10 -7.11 -34.51
CA ILE A 541 -3.44 -7.69 -34.35
C ILE A 541 -4.46 -6.68 -34.92
N THR A 542 -5.26 -7.13 -35.85
CA THR A 542 -6.32 -6.31 -36.46
C THR A 542 -7.50 -7.16 -36.91
N HIS A 543 -8.68 -6.56 -36.93
CA HIS A 543 -9.88 -7.13 -37.58
C HIS A 543 -10.17 -6.53 -38.95
N ARG A 544 -9.35 -5.60 -39.41
CA ARG A 544 -9.55 -4.88 -40.67
C ARG A 544 -8.82 -5.58 -41.83
N THR A 545 -9.55 -5.95 -42.87
CA THR A 545 -9.01 -6.71 -43.98
C THR A 545 -8.02 -5.93 -44.84
N TYR A 546 -8.20 -4.60 -45.03
CA TYR A 546 -7.31 -3.79 -45.83
C TYR A 546 -5.88 -3.67 -45.24
N THR A 547 -5.72 -3.84 -43.94
CA THR A 547 -4.38 -3.83 -43.31
C THR A 547 -3.54 -5.03 -43.74
N GLN A 548 -4.17 -6.10 -44.20
CA GLN A 548 -3.48 -7.28 -44.75
C GLN A 548 -2.67 -6.95 -46.01
N ALA A 549 -3.02 -5.87 -46.73
CA ALA A 549 -2.27 -5.42 -47.90
C ALA A 549 -0.84 -4.93 -47.54
N PHE A 550 -0.61 -4.51 -46.30
CA PHE A 550 0.71 -4.10 -45.80
C PHE A 550 1.53 -5.27 -45.25
N ALA A 551 0.91 -6.43 -45.06
CA ALA A 551 1.55 -7.58 -44.45
C ALA A 551 2.44 -8.34 -45.44
N HIS A 552 3.64 -8.71 -45.00
CA HIS A 552 4.49 -9.68 -45.69
C HIS A 552 4.01 -11.10 -45.41
N ARG A 553 3.45 -11.34 -44.19
CA ARG A 553 2.90 -12.64 -43.79
C ARG A 553 1.60 -12.44 -43.00
N ILE A 554 0.66 -13.35 -43.19
CA ILE A 554 -0.64 -13.32 -42.53
C ILE A 554 -0.80 -14.60 -41.72
N PHE A 555 -1.16 -14.44 -40.45
CA PHE A 555 -1.37 -15.55 -39.53
C PHE A 555 -2.78 -15.54 -38.97
N ARG A 556 -3.31 -16.74 -38.76
CA ARG A 556 -4.60 -16.96 -38.12
C ARG A 556 -4.46 -17.92 -36.96
N ILE A 557 -5.08 -17.61 -35.83
CA ILE A 557 -5.24 -18.58 -34.73
C ILE A 557 -6.55 -19.33 -34.95
N GLN A 558 -6.46 -20.67 -35.04
CA GLN A 558 -7.60 -21.56 -35.12
C GLN A 558 -7.37 -22.75 -34.19
N GLU A 559 -8.34 -23.01 -33.26
CA GLU A 559 -8.28 -24.10 -32.28
C GLU A 559 -6.99 -24.10 -31.43
N GLY A 560 -6.43 -22.92 -31.16
CA GLY A 560 -5.19 -22.72 -30.43
C GLY A 560 -3.90 -22.90 -31.22
N CYS A 561 -3.98 -23.29 -32.48
CA CYS A 561 -2.82 -23.41 -33.38
C CYS A 561 -2.67 -22.16 -34.25
N LEU A 562 -1.43 -21.81 -34.60
CA LEU A 562 -1.13 -20.72 -35.54
C LEU A 562 -1.01 -21.29 -36.94
N ILE A 563 -1.76 -20.75 -37.86
CA ILE A 563 -1.78 -21.14 -39.27
C ILE A 563 -1.35 -19.93 -40.10
N GLU A 564 -0.40 -20.13 -40.99
CA GLU A 564 -0.01 -19.10 -41.97
C GLU A 564 -0.93 -19.18 -43.19
N GLU A 565 -1.54 -18.06 -43.54
CA GLU A 565 -2.42 -17.94 -44.71
C GLU A 565 -1.67 -17.29 -45.90
N PRO A 566 -1.96 -17.70 -47.12
CA PRO A 566 -1.36 -17.04 -48.27
C PRO A 566 -1.83 -15.57 -48.35
N PRO A 567 -0.98 -14.64 -48.78
CA PRO A 567 -1.38 -13.26 -49.00
C PRO A 567 -2.54 -13.18 -50.02
N HIS A 568 -3.50 -12.31 -49.74
CA HIS A 568 -4.71 -12.18 -50.58
C HIS A 568 -4.34 -11.77 -51.99
N PRO A 569 -4.82 -12.46 -53.06
CA PRO A 569 -4.41 -12.23 -54.46
C PRO A 569 -4.88 -10.88 -55.06
N SER A 570 -5.62 -10.06 -54.32
CA SER A 570 -6.21 -8.81 -54.81
C SER A 570 -5.45 -7.53 -54.45
N THR A 571 -4.26 -7.63 -53.88
CA THR A 571 -3.47 -6.46 -53.49
C THR A 571 -2.07 -6.58 -54.08
N GLU A 572 -1.79 -5.81 -55.18
CA GLU A 572 -0.41 -5.47 -55.53
C GLU A 572 0.23 -4.82 -54.30
N ASN A 573 1.08 -5.56 -53.63
CA ASN A 573 1.81 -5.06 -52.45
C ASN A 573 2.83 -4.03 -52.96
N PRO A 574 2.65 -2.72 -52.74
CA PRO A 574 3.53 -1.69 -53.31
C PRO A 574 4.98 -1.80 -52.80
N PHE A 575 5.24 -2.64 -51.77
CA PHE A 575 6.56 -2.80 -51.13
C PHE A 575 7.34 -4.04 -51.62
N VAL A 576 6.70 -5.01 -52.31
CA VAL A 576 7.39 -6.22 -52.79
C VAL A 576 8.15 -5.98 -54.07
N THR A 577 7.82 -4.95 -54.86
CA THR A 577 8.42 -4.66 -56.14
C THR A 577 9.83 -4.04 -56.07
N SER A 578 10.30 -3.55 -54.93
CA SER A 578 11.62 -2.90 -54.83
C SER A 578 12.81 -3.84 -54.52
N ALA A 579 12.56 -5.09 -54.09
CA ALA A 579 13.63 -6.02 -53.70
C ALA A 579 14.12 -6.96 -54.79
N VAL A 580 13.42 -7.06 -55.95
CA VAL A 580 13.78 -7.98 -57.06
C VAL A 580 14.59 -7.29 -58.19
N GLY A 581 14.77 -5.96 -58.12
CA GLY A 581 15.36 -5.15 -59.20
C GLY A 581 16.88 -4.93 -59.16
N SER A 582 17.65 -5.50 -58.23
CA SER A 582 19.10 -5.16 -58.11
C SER A 582 20.09 -6.33 -58.25
N SER A 583 19.68 -7.45 -58.87
CA SER A 583 20.64 -8.54 -59.17
C SER A 583 20.63 -8.96 -60.68
N ALA A 584 20.66 -7.96 -61.58
CA ALA A 584 20.99 -8.22 -62.98
C ALA A 584 21.55 -6.94 -63.60
N LYS A 585 22.82 -6.65 -63.36
CA LYS A 585 23.80 -6.10 -64.30
C LYS A 585 25.18 -6.11 -63.73
#